data_b9fbe9d72cdbdb6acf045916e538ae78
#
_entry.id   b9fbe9d72cdbdb6acf045916e538ae78
#
_cell.length_a   1.000
_cell.length_b   1.000
_cell.length_c   1.000
_cell.angle_alpha   90.00
_cell.angle_beta   90.00
_cell.angle_gamma   90.00
#
_symmetry.space_group_name_H-M   'P 1'
#
loop_
_entity.id
_entity.type
_entity.pdbx_description
1 polymer ?
#
loop_
_entity_poly.entity_id
_entity_poly.type
_entity_poly.pdbx_seq_one_letter_code
_entity_poly.pdbx_strand_id
1 'polypeptide(L)'
;MVVLFIPHRQRREFRAVNRDFASSLIQLNNTFYREHSASFSDTRQAPWPGWVRTMDIALEQLDVATIEHPVRVFDLACGNMRFENFAAGGALAAKGVDGANPSADASCPFEFYGVDSCQDLAIDAHGHALRIPNLHFQELDVLDALMKLNPAETPDVLFDAPLADISVCFGFMHHVPSCEYRVRVLDALVRQTSPGGIIAISFWEFM
;
A
#
# COMPACT_ATOMS: atom_id res chain seq x y z
N MET A 1 2.96 -13.67 11.86
CA MET A 1 3.81 -12.65 12.53
C MET A 1 5.24 -12.85 12.06
N VAL A 2 5.65 -12.09 11.04
CA VAL A 2 7.04 -12.10 10.57
C VAL A 2 7.83 -11.21 11.52
N VAL A 3 8.60 -11.81 12.43
CA VAL A 3 9.50 -11.09 13.34
C VAL A 3 10.78 -10.81 12.58
N LEU A 4 10.97 -9.58 12.16
CA LEU A 4 12.27 -9.10 11.65
C LEU A 4 13.21 -8.96 12.85
N PHE A 5 14.15 -9.89 13.00
CA PHE A 5 15.22 -9.79 13.98
C PHE A 5 16.23 -8.76 13.46
N ILE A 6 16.22 -7.56 14.02
CA ILE A 6 17.27 -6.56 13.77
C ILE A 6 18.40 -6.87 14.74
N PRO A 7 19.58 -7.30 14.26
CA PRO A 7 20.72 -7.50 15.15
C PRO A 7 21.13 -6.18 15.77
N HIS A 8 21.40 -6.21 17.07
CA HIS A 8 21.88 -5.08 17.87
C HIS A 8 23.22 -4.58 17.31
N ARG A 9 23.15 -3.69 16.32
CA ARG A 9 24.29 -2.87 15.92
C ARG A 9 24.02 -1.45 16.35
N GLN A 10 24.89 -0.97 17.25
CA GLN A 10 25.12 0.42 17.70
C GLN A 10 24.02 1.40 17.32
N ARG A 11 23.31 1.92 18.31
CA ARG A 11 22.47 3.13 18.16
C ARG A 11 23.35 4.24 17.55
N ARG A 12 23.36 4.35 16.23
CA ARG A 12 23.68 5.62 15.61
C ARG A 12 22.56 6.56 16.06
N GLU A 13 22.92 7.60 16.76
CA GLU A 13 22.01 8.71 17.02
C GLU A 13 21.55 9.20 15.65
N PHE A 14 20.35 8.83 15.26
CA PHE A 14 19.74 9.40 14.06
C PHE A 14 19.45 10.85 14.39
N ARG A 15 20.20 11.78 13.77
CA ARG A 15 19.87 13.20 13.85
C ARG A 15 18.43 13.35 13.39
N ALA A 16 17.60 13.93 14.24
CA ALA A 16 16.24 14.30 13.86
C ALA A 16 16.30 15.16 12.59
N VAL A 17 15.59 14.74 11.55
CA VAL A 17 15.49 15.53 10.32
C VAL A 17 14.67 16.78 10.66
N ASN A 18 15.16 17.97 10.28
CA ASN A 18 14.40 19.20 10.45
C ASN A 18 13.05 19.07 9.72
N ARG A 19 11.97 19.45 10.38
CA ARG A 19 10.60 19.36 9.86
C ARG A 19 10.43 20.11 8.53
N ASP A 20 11.01 21.30 8.40
CA ASP A 20 10.92 22.10 7.16
C ASP A 20 11.65 21.41 6.01
N PHE A 21 12.80 20.79 6.29
CA PHE A 21 13.52 20.00 5.29
C PHE A 21 12.74 18.73 4.90
N ALA A 22 12.13 18.04 5.87
CA ALA A 22 11.26 16.90 5.58
C ALA A 22 10.07 17.32 4.70
N SER A 23 9.41 18.44 5.02
CA SER A 23 8.34 19.01 4.19
C SER A 23 8.79 19.31 2.76
N SER A 24 9.98 19.89 2.61
CA SER A 24 10.52 20.22 1.29
C SER A 24 10.76 18.95 0.44
N LEU A 25 11.24 17.87 1.05
CA LEU A 25 11.44 16.59 0.37
C LEU A 25 10.11 15.96 -0.05
N ILE A 26 9.10 16.01 0.81
CA ILE A 26 7.75 15.52 0.50
C ILE A 26 7.15 16.30 -0.67
N GLN A 27 7.23 17.63 -0.64
CA GLN A 27 6.75 18.47 -1.73
C GLN A 27 7.47 18.18 -3.05
N LEU A 28 8.78 17.97 -3.01
CA LEU A 28 9.55 17.60 -4.21
C LEU A 28 9.06 16.27 -4.81
N ASN A 29 8.83 15.25 -3.97
CA ASN A 29 8.29 13.98 -4.41
C ASN A 29 6.88 14.13 -5.00
N ASN A 30 5.99 14.83 -4.32
CA ASN A 30 4.62 15.04 -4.78
C ASN A 30 4.59 15.78 -6.12
N THR A 31 5.46 16.80 -6.30
CA THR A 31 5.60 17.51 -7.57
C THR A 31 6.08 16.58 -8.67
N PHE A 32 7.13 15.79 -8.40
CA PHE A 32 7.66 14.82 -9.35
C PHE A 32 6.61 13.84 -9.85
N TYR A 33 5.85 13.22 -8.94
CA TYR A 33 4.82 12.25 -9.32
C TYR A 33 3.66 12.87 -10.07
N ARG A 34 3.27 14.11 -9.72
CA ARG A 34 2.23 14.85 -10.45
C ARG A 34 2.65 15.19 -11.88
N GLU A 35 3.90 15.59 -12.07
CA GLU A 35 4.42 15.98 -13.38
C GLU A 35 4.75 14.78 -14.28
N HIS A 36 4.99 13.59 -13.70
CA HIS A 36 5.48 12.41 -14.41
C HIS A 36 4.57 11.19 -14.30
N SER A 37 3.32 11.36 -13.87
CA SER A 37 2.35 10.26 -13.64
C SER A 37 2.20 9.34 -14.85
N ALA A 38 2.01 9.89 -16.05
CA ALA A 38 1.85 9.13 -17.28
C ALA A 38 3.08 8.28 -17.61
N SER A 39 4.29 8.88 -17.59
CA SER A 39 5.53 8.16 -17.91
C SER A 39 5.88 7.11 -16.84
N PHE A 40 5.46 7.33 -15.60
CA PHE A 40 5.62 6.37 -14.53
C PHE A 40 4.77 5.12 -14.77
N SER A 41 3.55 5.28 -15.23
CA SER A 41 2.63 4.19 -15.56
C SER A 41 3.12 3.36 -16.73
N ASP A 42 3.62 4.01 -17.80
CA ASP A 42 4.03 3.35 -19.04
C ASP A 42 5.23 2.41 -18.89
N THR A 43 6.13 2.69 -17.94
CA THR A 43 7.40 1.95 -17.81
C THR A 43 7.32 0.72 -16.90
N ARG A 44 6.20 0.48 -16.23
CA ARG A 44 6.08 -0.54 -15.18
C ARG A 44 4.94 -1.52 -15.45
N GLN A 45 5.06 -2.35 -16.47
CA GLN A 45 4.00 -3.28 -16.90
C GLN A 45 4.04 -4.65 -16.21
N ALA A 46 5.21 -5.11 -15.76
CA ALA A 46 5.35 -6.41 -15.13
C ALA A 46 5.05 -6.37 -13.61
N PRO A 47 4.38 -7.41 -13.06
CA PRO A 47 4.23 -7.53 -11.61
C PRO A 47 5.61 -7.75 -10.94
N TRP A 48 5.75 -7.22 -9.75
CA TRP A 48 6.97 -7.44 -8.97
C TRP A 48 6.96 -8.85 -8.37
N PRO A 49 8.09 -9.56 -8.35
CA PRO A 49 8.18 -10.89 -7.72
C PRO A 49 7.75 -10.88 -6.24
N GLY A 50 7.98 -9.76 -5.54
CA GLY A 50 7.55 -9.57 -4.16
C GLY A 50 6.02 -9.60 -4.00
N TRP A 51 5.25 -9.17 -5.00
CA TRP A 51 3.79 -9.23 -4.95
C TRP A 51 3.27 -10.66 -4.99
N VAL A 52 3.84 -11.49 -5.88
CA VAL A 52 3.50 -12.92 -5.97
C VAL A 52 3.75 -13.58 -4.60
N ARG A 53 4.96 -13.40 -4.06
CA ARG A 53 5.31 -13.96 -2.76
C ARG A 53 4.44 -13.44 -1.61
N THR A 54 4.06 -12.16 -1.65
CA THR A 54 3.15 -11.59 -0.63
C THR A 54 1.79 -12.26 -0.67
N MET A 55 1.22 -12.41 -1.87
CA MET A 55 -0.08 -13.05 -2.03
C MET A 55 -0.04 -14.55 -1.65
N ASP A 56 1.02 -15.27 -2.04
CA ASP A 56 1.19 -16.68 -1.68
C ASP A 56 1.22 -16.83 -0.15
N ILE A 57 2.07 -16.05 0.55
CA ILE A 57 2.17 -16.09 2.01
C ILE A 57 0.84 -15.67 2.67
N ALA A 58 0.19 -14.63 2.16
CA ALA A 58 -1.06 -14.16 2.73
C ALA A 58 -2.16 -15.23 2.63
N LEU A 59 -2.32 -15.84 1.46
CA LEU A 59 -3.31 -16.90 1.25
C LEU A 59 -3.01 -18.19 2.01
N GLU A 60 -1.74 -18.47 2.28
CA GLU A 60 -1.33 -19.60 3.14
C GLU A 60 -1.57 -19.34 4.65
N GLN A 61 -1.39 -18.09 5.09
CA GLN A 61 -1.45 -17.73 6.51
C GLN A 61 -2.85 -17.30 6.97
N LEU A 62 -3.63 -16.72 6.07
CA LEU A 62 -5.00 -16.34 6.36
C LEU A 62 -5.90 -17.56 6.25
N ASP A 63 -6.65 -17.85 7.31
CA ASP A 63 -7.74 -18.82 7.23
C ASP A 63 -8.94 -18.17 6.52
N VAL A 64 -8.83 -18.10 5.19
CA VAL A 64 -9.85 -17.45 4.34
C VAL A 64 -11.26 -18.06 4.57
N ALA A 65 -11.32 -19.31 5.01
CA ALA A 65 -12.59 -19.98 5.28
C ALA A 65 -13.32 -19.40 6.51
N THR A 66 -12.59 -18.74 7.41
CA THR A 66 -13.19 -18.10 8.60
C THR A 66 -13.52 -16.62 8.39
N ILE A 67 -13.14 -16.04 7.25
CA ILE A 67 -13.41 -14.63 6.93
C ILE A 67 -14.83 -14.53 6.37
N GLU A 68 -15.72 -13.82 7.08
CA GLU A 68 -17.15 -13.66 6.73
C GLU A 68 -17.42 -12.55 5.69
N HIS A 69 -16.36 -11.89 5.18
CA HIS A 69 -16.42 -10.81 4.20
C HIS A 69 -15.38 -11.06 3.09
N PRO A 70 -15.41 -10.35 1.95
CA PRO A 70 -14.30 -10.38 1.01
C PRO A 70 -12.99 -10.02 1.71
N VAL A 71 -11.89 -10.72 1.34
CA VAL A 71 -10.56 -10.42 1.93
C VAL A 71 -10.21 -8.96 1.65
N ARG A 72 -10.07 -8.17 2.70
CA ARG A 72 -9.78 -6.74 2.63
C ARG A 72 -8.29 -6.50 2.45
N VAL A 73 -7.97 -5.82 1.39
CA VAL A 73 -6.60 -5.44 1.04
C VAL A 73 -6.47 -3.93 1.13
N PHE A 74 -5.60 -3.45 2.01
CA PHE A 74 -5.28 -2.04 2.15
C PHE A 74 -3.90 -1.77 1.53
N ASP A 75 -3.83 -0.83 0.56
CA ASP A 75 -2.56 -0.42 -0.08
C ASP A 75 -2.25 1.05 0.22
N LEU A 76 -1.20 1.25 1.02
CA LEU A 76 -0.68 2.56 1.37
C LEU A 76 0.33 3.00 0.31
N ALA A 77 0.06 4.14 -0.33
CA ALA A 77 0.75 4.66 -1.50
C ALA A 77 0.55 3.74 -2.73
N CYS A 78 -0.72 3.48 -3.04
CA CYS A 78 -1.15 2.54 -4.08
C CYS A 78 -0.78 3.00 -5.51
N GLY A 79 -0.45 4.29 -5.71
CA GLY A 79 -0.10 4.86 -6.99
C GLY A 79 -1.19 4.63 -8.05
N ASN A 80 -0.84 3.95 -9.14
CA ASN A 80 -1.78 3.59 -10.21
C ASN A 80 -2.42 2.21 -10.04
N MET A 81 -2.50 1.70 -8.82
CA MET A 81 -3.23 0.47 -8.43
C MET A 81 -2.80 -0.80 -9.17
N ARG A 82 -1.53 -0.92 -9.47
CA ARG A 82 -0.98 -2.08 -10.19
C ARG A 82 -0.98 -3.34 -9.33
N PHE A 83 -0.81 -3.19 -8.02
CA PHE A 83 -0.87 -4.32 -7.11
C PHE A 83 -2.29 -4.88 -7.03
N GLU A 84 -3.29 -4.04 -6.93
CA GLU A 84 -4.70 -4.42 -6.91
C GLU A 84 -5.10 -5.11 -8.21
N ASN A 85 -4.68 -4.56 -9.36
CA ASN A 85 -4.87 -5.20 -10.66
C ASN A 85 -4.24 -6.59 -10.74
N PHE A 86 -3.02 -6.73 -10.23
CA PHE A 86 -2.33 -8.02 -10.16
C PHE A 86 -3.07 -9.00 -9.25
N ALA A 87 -3.44 -8.58 -8.04
CA ALA A 87 -4.12 -9.45 -7.07
C ALA A 87 -5.50 -9.88 -7.57
N ALA A 88 -6.29 -8.96 -8.12
CA ALA A 88 -7.59 -9.25 -8.71
C ALA A 88 -7.48 -10.18 -9.93
N GLY A 89 -6.52 -9.92 -10.83
CA GLY A 89 -6.26 -10.73 -12.01
C GLY A 89 -5.85 -12.17 -11.66
N GLY A 90 -4.99 -12.35 -10.68
CA GLY A 90 -4.59 -13.68 -10.19
C GLY A 90 -5.75 -14.46 -9.58
N ALA A 91 -6.60 -13.80 -8.80
CA ALA A 91 -7.79 -14.42 -8.21
C ALA A 91 -8.83 -14.82 -9.27
N LEU A 92 -9.03 -13.99 -10.29
CA LEU A 92 -9.94 -14.29 -11.39
C LEU A 92 -9.42 -15.46 -12.26
N ALA A 93 -8.11 -15.48 -12.55
CA ALA A 93 -7.49 -16.58 -13.27
C ALA A 93 -7.60 -17.93 -12.54
N ALA A 94 -7.42 -17.92 -11.21
CA ALA A 94 -7.58 -19.12 -10.38
C ALA A 94 -9.03 -19.68 -10.39
N LYS A 95 -10.02 -18.82 -10.69
CA LYS A 95 -11.43 -19.22 -10.87
C LYS A 95 -11.80 -19.61 -12.31
N GLY A 96 -10.81 -19.66 -13.22
CA GLY A 96 -11.04 -20.01 -14.64
C GLY A 96 -11.74 -18.91 -15.44
N VAL A 97 -11.70 -17.68 -14.98
CA VAL A 97 -12.22 -16.51 -15.69
C VAL A 97 -11.10 -15.96 -16.57
N ASP A 98 -11.11 -16.27 -17.84
CA ASP A 98 -10.20 -15.65 -18.82
C ASP A 98 -10.49 -14.15 -18.91
N GLY A 99 -9.43 -13.35 -18.83
CA GLY A 99 -9.45 -11.89 -18.66
C GLY A 99 -10.12 -11.03 -19.74
N ALA A 100 -10.96 -11.62 -20.60
CA ALA A 100 -11.63 -10.88 -21.68
C ALA A 100 -13.05 -10.41 -21.32
N ASN A 101 -13.75 -11.03 -20.37
CA ASN A 101 -15.07 -10.58 -19.91
C ASN A 101 -15.46 -11.32 -18.62
N PRO A 102 -15.22 -10.77 -17.41
CA PRO A 102 -15.76 -11.39 -16.21
C PRO A 102 -17.29 -11.35 -16.33
N SER A 103 -17.92 -12.52 -16.43
CA SER A 103 -19.36 -12.61 -16.25
C SER A 103 -19.68 -11.99 -14.89
N ALA A 104 -20.75 -11.21 -14.79
CA ALA A 104 -21.15 -10.46 -13.60
C ALA A 104 -21.32 -11.32 -12.31
N ASP A 105 -21.19 -12.63 -12.41
CA ASP A 105 -21.32 -13.60 -11.31
C ASP A 105 -19.99 -14.11 -10.71
N ALA A 106 -18.83 -13.77 -11.29
CA ALA A 106 -17.55 -14.13 -10.69
C ALA A 106 -17.15 -13.05 -9.68
N SER A 107 -17.68 -13.11 -8.45
CA SER A 107 -17.32 -12.18 -7.38
C SER A 107 -15.81 -12.25 -7.11
N CYS A 108 -15.10 -11.13 -7.24
CA CYS A 108 -13.73 -11.01 -6.78
C CYS A 108 -13.71 -11.30 -5.26
N PRO A 109 -12.83 -12.20 -4.79
CA PRO A 109 -12.76 -12.52 -3.37
C PRO A 109 -12.12 -11.40 -2.54
N PHE A 110 -11.65 -10.34 -3.19
CA PHE A 110 -11.00 -9.21 -2.54
C PHE A 110 -11.86 -7.95 -2.58
N GLU A 111 -11.67 -7.13 -1.56
CA GLU A 111 -12.12 -5.75 -1.47
C GLU A 111 -10.89 -4.88 -1.24
N PHE A 112 -10.65 -3.88 -2.09
CA PHE A 112 -9.43 -3.10 -2.10
C PHE A 112 -9.66 -1.67 -1.58
N TYR A 113 -8.73 -1.20 -0.75
CA TYR A 113 -8.70 0.15 -0.21
C TYR A 113 -7.33 0.77 -0.49
N GLY A 114 -7.26 1.58 -1.54
CA GLY A 114 -6.03 2.27 -1.94
C GLY A 114 -5.97 3.69 -1.40
N VAL A 115 -4.81 4.11 -0.93
CA VAL A 115 -4.54 5.47 -0.46
C VAL A 115 -3.32 6.02 -1.17
N ASP A 116 -3.45 7.19 -1.79
CA ASP A 116 -2.33 7.90 -2.42
C ASP A 116 -2.55 9.41 -2.42
N SER A 117 -1.47 10.18 -2.50
CA SER A 117 -1.51 11.65 -2.61
C SER A 117 -1.68 12.16 -4.04
N CYS A 118 -1.52 11.29 -5.04
CA CYS A 118 -1.54 11.65 -6.45
C CYS A 118 -2.81 11.11 -7.12
N GLN A 119 -3.87 11.92 -7.14
CA GLN A 119 -5.12 11.57 -7.79
C GLN A 119 -4.95 11.30 -9.29
N ASP A 120 -3.99 11.96 -9.95
CA ASP A 120 -3.74 11.75 -11.38
C ASP A 120 -3.27 10.32 -11.69
N LEU A 121 -2.47 9.72 -10.79
CA LEU A 121 -2.10 8.30 -10.89
C LEU A 121 -3.33 7.39 -10.72
N ALA A 122 -4.19 7.72 -9.78
CA ALA A 122 -5.43 6.98 -9.53
C ALA A 122 -6.43 7.12 -10.68
N ILE A 123 -6.52 8.28 -11.32
CA ILE A 123 -7.38 8.51 -12.51
C ILE A 123 -6.88 7.68 -13.70
N ASP A 124 -5.56 7.64 -13.93
CA ASP A 124 -4.94 6.77 -14.93
C ASP A 124 -5.27 5.29 -14.65
N ALA A 125 -5.23 4.91 -13.37
CA ALA A 125 -5.69 3.62 -12.92
C ALA A 125 -7.18 3.40 -13.16
N HIS A 126 -8.04 4.43 -13.05
CA HIS A 126 -9.47 4.31 -13.38
C HIS A 126 -9.70 3.99 -14.87
N GLY A 127 -8.83 4.44 -15.78
CA GLY A 127 -8.84 4.00 -17.19
C GLY A 127 -8.56 2.49 -17.32
N HIS A 128 -7.76 1.92 -16.43
CA HIS A 128 -7.48 0.48 -16.32
C HIS A 128 -8.33 -0.20 -15.23
N ALA A 129 -8.75 0.50 -14.20
CA ALA A 129 -9.44 0.06 -12.99
C ALA A 129 -10.96 -0.14 -13.18
N LEU A 130 -11.53 0.18 -14.31
CA LEU A 130 -12.88 -0.30 -14.68
C LEU A 130 -13.02 -1.84 -14.59
N ARG A 131 -11.95 -2.53 -14.19
CA ARG A 131 -11.85 -3.99 -14.09
C ARG A 131 -11.52 -4.49 -12.68
N ILE A 132 -11.25 -3.62 -11.71
CA ILE A 132 -11.05 -4.04 -10.32
C ILE A 132 -12.37 -3.84 -9.58
N PRO A 133 -13.12 -4.92 -9.35
CA PRO A 133 -14.35 -4.83 -8.56
C PRO A 133 -14.02 -4.51 -7.11
N ASN A 134 -14.90 -3.79 -6.43
CA ASN A 134 -14.79 -3.45 -5.02
C ASN A 134 -13.51 -2.66 -4.68
N LEU A 135 -13.17 -1.67 -5.51
CA LEU A 135 -12.05 -0.77 -5.26
C LEU A 135 -12.53 0.55 -4.68
N HIS A 136 -11.98 0.91 -3.53
CA HIS A 136 -12.17 2.19 -2.86
C HIS A 136 -10.85 2.96 -2.90
N PHE A 137 -10.90 4.25 -3.23
CA PHE A 137 -9.73 5.12 -3.27
C PHE A 137 -9.93 6.32 -2.36
N GLN A 138 -8.91 6.61 -1.54
CA GLN A 138 -8.83 7.82 -0.73
C GLN A 138 -7.63 8.65 -1.16
N GLU A 139 -7.87 9.90 -1.59
CA GLU A 139 -6.79 10.85 -1.80
C GLU A 139 -6.30 11.38 -0.45
N LEU A 140 -5.07 11.05 -0.07
CA LEU A 140 -4.45 11.49 1.17
C LEU A 140 -2.93 11.51 1.06
N ASP A 141 -2.32 12.66 1.35
CA ASP A 141 -0.88 12.73 1.63
C ASP A 141 -0.62 12.22 3.06
N VAL A 142 -0.26 10.94 3.14
CA VAL A 142 -0.03 10.25 4.43
C VAL A 142 1.11 10.89 5.21
N LEU A 143 2.18 11.35 4.54
CA LEU A 143 3.31 11.96 5.22
C LEU A 143 2.93 13.33 5.77
N ASP A 144 2.23 14.16 5.00
CA ASP A 144 1.73 15.44 5.47
C ASP A 144 0.75 15.26 6.63
N ALA A 145 -0.16 14.30 6.54
CA ALA A 145 -1.09 13.96 7.62
C ALA A 145 -0.34 13.55 8.90
N LEU A 146 0.62 12.61 8.80
CA LEU A 146 1.43 12.17 9.94
C LEU A 146 2.30 13.29 10.52
N MET A 147 2.76 14.23 9.70
CA MET A 147 3.53 15.39 10.17
C MET A 147 2.69 16.39 10.94
N LYS A 148 1.42 16.55 10.62
CA LYS A 148 0.49 17.44 11.30
C LYS A 148 0.05 16.91 12.67
N LEU A 149 0.10 15.61 12.86
CA LEU A 149 -0.22 14.99 14.14
C LEU A 149 0.86 15.27 15.18
N ASN A 150 0.43 15.57 16.41
CA ASN A 150 1.32 15.61 17.55
C ASN A 150 1.96 14.21 17.74
N PRO A 151 3.29 14.10 18.02
CA PRO A 151 3.93 12.81 18.28
C PRO A 151 3.27 11.94 19.36
N ALA A 152 2.57 12.58 20.30
CA ALA A 152 1.81 11.89 21.35
C ALA A 152 0.39 11.50 20.93
N GLU A 153 -0.09 11.98 19.78
CA GLU A 153 -1.41 11.70 19.24
C GLU A 153 -1.26 10.70 18.11
N THR A 154 -1.73 9.50 18.33
CA THR A 154 -2.00 8.55 17.25
C THR A 154 -3.48 8.68 16.94
N PRO A 155 -3.87 9.09 15.74
CA PRO A 155 -5.28 9.12 15.38
C PRO A 155 -5.84 7.70 15.43
N ASP A 156 -6.99 7.55 16.04
CA ASP A 156 -7.68 6.26 16.06
C ASP A 156 -8.09 5.83 14.64
N VAL A 157 -8.27 6.81 13.74
CA VAL A 157 -8.61 6.59 12.32
C VAL A 157 -7.85 7.58 11.46
N LEU A 158 -6.85 7.13 10.72
CA LEU A 158 -6.16 7.94 9.71
C LEU A 158 -6.78 7.70 8.31
N PHE A 159 -7.32 6.52 8.07
CA PHE A 159 -7.82 6.09 6.78
C PHE A 159 -9.32 5.83 6.83
N ASP A 160 -10.03 6.24 5.78
CA ASP A 160 -11.45 5.93 5.58
C ASP A 160 -11.58 4.52 4.99
N ALA A 161 -11.21 3.54 5.80
CA ALA A 161 -11.23 2.12 5.42
C ALA A 161 -11.45 1.25 6.67
N PRO A 162 -12.13 0.10 6.54
CA PRO A 162 -12.20 -0.88 7.62
C PRO A 162 -10.82 -1.49 7.87
N LEU A 163 -10.65 -2.20 8.98
CA LEU A 163 -9.45 -2.98 9.23
C LEU A 163 -9.26 -4.01 8.12
N ALA A 164 -8.03 -4.12 7.61
CA ALA A 164 -7.67 -4.97 6.50
C ALA A 164 -7.08 -6.31 6.95
N ASP A 165 -7.33 -7.36 6.19
CA ASP A 165 -6.71 -8.68 6.38
C ASP A 165 -5.29 -8.70 5.84
N ILE A 166 -5.05 -7.91 4.78
CA ILE A 166 -3.73 -7.72 4.15
C ILE A 166 -3.48 -6.23 4.00
N SER A 167 -2.41 -5.72 4.60
CA SER A 167 -1.96 -4.34 4.38
C SER A 167 -0.62 -4.34 3.66
N VAL A 168 -0.52 -3.55 2.60
CA VAL A 168 0.71 -3.46 1.82
C VAL A 168 1.21 -2.01 1.72
N CYS A 169 2.52 -1.86 1.51
CA CYS A 169 3.16 -0.58 1.23
C CYS A 169 4.36 -0.82 0.31
N PHE A 170 4.14 -0.69 -0.99
CA PHE A 170 5.15 -1.00 -1.98
C PHE A 170 5.74 0.25 -2.63
N GLY A 171 7.07 0.36 -2.65
CA GLY A 171 7.77 1.45 -3.31
C GLY A 171 7.64 2.82 -2.64
N PHE A 172 7.23 2.88 -1.37
CA PHE A 172 6.99 4.15 -0.67
C PHE A 172 8.04 4.49 0.39
N MET A 173 8.53 3.50 1.13
CA MET A 173 9.37 3.72 2.31
C MET A 173 10.68 4.49 2.03
N HIS A 174 11.18 4.48 0.80
CA HIS A 174 12.36 5.26 0.42
C HIS A 174 12.08 6.76 0.24
N HIS A 175 10.81 7.16 0.09
CA HIS A 175 10.37 8.55 0.06
C HIS A 175 10.18 9.15 1.45
N VAL A 176 10.12 8.31 2.49
CA VAL A 176 9.92 8.74 3.86
C VAL A 176 11.21 9.33 4.43
N PRO A 177 11.25 10.65 4.77
CA PRO A 177 12.50 11.39 4.95
C PRO A 177 13.26 11.06 6.24
N SER A 178 12.64 10.40 7.23
CA SER A 178 13.30 10.09 8.50
C SER A 178 12.91 8.73 9.06
N CYS A 179 13.75 8.21 9.95
CA CYS A 179 13.45 6.98 10.69
C CYS A 179 12.18 7.15 11.55
N GLU A 180 11.99 8.31 12.18
CA GLU A 180 10.79 8.60 12.97
C GLU A 180 9.52 8.47 12.14
N TYR A 181 9.46 9.10 10.96
CA TYR A 181 8.28 9.02 10.10
C TYR A 181 8.09 7.62 9.52
N ARG A 182 9.17 6.85 9.26
CA ARG A 182 9.06 5.45 8.87
C ARG A 182 8.38 4.61 9.94
N VAL A 183 8.74 4.83 11.21
CA VAL A 183 8.10 4.17 12.35
C VAL A 183 6.62 4.54 12.44
N ARG A 184 6.26 5.82 12.22
CA ARG A 184 4.87 6.26 12.19
C ARG A 184 4.06 5.64 11.06
N VAL A 185 4.66 5.52 9.87
CA VAL A 185 4.03 4.79 8.74
C VAL A 185 3.78 3.32 9.10
N LEU A 186 4.77 2.67 9.74
CA LEU A 186 4.62 1.29 10.22
C LEU A 186 3.51 1.16 11.26
N ASP A 187 3.44 2.08 12.22
CA ASP A 187 2.40 2.09 13.26
C ASP A 187 1.00 2.31 12.63
N ALA A 188 0.89 3.19 11.64
CA ALA A 188 -0.35 3.40 10.90
C ALA A 188 -0.81 2.13 10.17
N LEU A 189 0.11 1.41 9.51
CA LEU A 189 -0.19 0.13 8.87
C LEU A 189 -0.61 -0.95 9.89
N VAL A 190 0.08 -1.03 11.03
CA VAL A 190 -0.28 -1.99 12.10
C VAL A 190 -1.69 -1.72 12.62
N ARG A 191 -2.06 -0.45 12.84
CA ARG A 191 -3.40 -0.07 13.29
C ARG A 191 -4.48 -0.32 12.25
N GLN A 192 -4.14 -0.23 10.97
CA GLN A 192 -5.06 -0.49 9.86
C GLN A 192 -5.25 -1.99 9.59
N THR A 193 -4.43 -2.85 10.19
CA THR A 193 -4.46 -4.29 9.96
C THR A 193 -5.21 -5.01 11.08
N SER A 194 -6.10 -5.92 10.71
CA SER A 194 -6.83 -6.78 11.65
C SER A 194 -5.87 -7.63 12.49
N PRO A 195 -6.21 -7.96 13.73
CA PRO A 195 -5.45 -8.95 14.50
C PRO A 195 -5.33 -10.28 13.74
N GLY A 196 -4.10 -10.73 13.52
CA GLY A 196 -3.82 -11.93 12.70
C GLY A 196 -3.66 -11.66 11.20
N GLY A 197 -3.90 -10.43 10.75
CA GLY A 197 -3.68 -10.02 9.37
C GLY A 197 -2.19 -9.92 9.00
N ILE A 198 -1.93 -9.71 7.72
CA ILE A 198 -0.60 -9.69 7.11
C ILE A 198 -0.20 -8.26 6.74
N ILE A 199 1.05 -7.89 7.03
CA ILE A 199 1.64 -6.63 6.57
C ILE A 199 2.84 -6.94 5.68
N ALA A 200 2.83 -6.40 4.45
CA ALA A 200 3.94 -6.53 3.51
C ALA A 200 4.47 -5.16 3.08
N ILE A 201 5.77 -4.97 3.21
CA ILE A 201 6.43 -3.68 2.92
C ILE A 201 7.66 -3.94 2.07
N SER A 202 7.85 -3.14 1.02
CA SER A 202 9.08 -3.16 0.25
C SER A 202 10.02 -2.03 0.68
N PHE A 203 11.31 -2.38 0.77
CA PHE A 203 12.40 -1.43 0.96
C PHE A 203 13.35 -1.50 -0.24
N TRP A 204 13.84 -0.37 -0.67
CA TRP A 204 14.90 -0.33 -1.66
C TRP A 204 16.25 -0.50 -0.95
N GLU A 205 17.03 -1.46 -1.40
CA GLU A 205 18.41 -1.63 -0.97
C GLU A 205 19.31 -0.90 -1.99
N PHE A 206 19.93 0.18 -1.55
CA PHE A 206 20.95 0.88 -2.33
C PHE A 206 22.29 0.26 -1.96
N MET A 207 22.88 -0.52 -2.87
CA MET A 207 24.24 -1.04 -2.78
C MET A 207 25.24 -0.01 -3.24
#